data_dd67c148be0a70c366f85d271dc35a95
#
_entry.id   dd67c148be0a70c366f85d271dc35a95
#
_cell.length_a   1.000
_cell.length_b   1.000
_cell.length_c   1.000
_cell.angle_alpha   90.00
_cell.angle_beta   90.00
_cell.angle_gamma   90.00
#
_symmetry.space_group_name_H-M   'P 1'
#
loop_
_entity.id
_entity.type
_entity.pdbx_description
1 polymer ?
#
loop_
_entity_poly.entity_id
_entity_poly.type
_entity_poly.pdbx_seq_one_letter_code
_entity_poly.pdbx_strand_id
1 'polypeptide(L)'
;SLLKKTGCKINIKGRKITILGNSSNTDKITHKIIFDRIETGTYLIAGALMGKKMIIKNINPKIFKVEINVLKKMGAKITISKKSVSISKNKNLKNINIYTKAYPGFPTDLQAQLMVLMTQAKGLSKIKENIFENRFMHVPELKRMGAKIEIKNKTAFIHGPSKLTGAEVMATDLRASVSLVLAGLIAENRTIVNRIYHLDRGYEFLEK
;
A
#
# COMPACT_ATOMS: atom_id res chain seq x y z
N SER A 1 -5.31 -21.23 11.55
CA SER A 1 -3.93 -21.07 11.02
C SER A 1 -3.42 -22.41 10.47
N LEU A 2 -2.40 -22.39 9.63
CA LEU A 2 -1.72 -23.57 9.11
C LEU A 2 -1.26 -24.46 10.27
N LEU A 3 -0.53 -23.92 11.22
CA LEU A 3 0.00 -24.63 12.39
C LEU A 3 -1.07 -25.37 13.22
N LYS A 4 -2.29 -24.86 13.33
CA LYS A 4 -3.38 -25.61 13.96
C LYS A 4 -3.78 -26.86 13.17
N LYS A 5 -3.71 -26.79 11.83
CA LYS A 5 -3.99 -27.94 10.96
C LYS A 5 -2.89 -29.00 11.02
N THR A 6 -1.64 -28.62 11.38
CA THR A 6 -0.54 -29.58 11.63
C THR A 6 -0.63 -30.21 13.03
N GLY A 7 -1.72 -30.03 13.76
CA GLY A 7 -1.89 -30.61 15.11
C GLY A 7 -1.29 -29.78 16.26
N CYS A 8 -0.60 -28.67 15.97
CA CYS A 8 -0.03 -27.82 17.02
C CYS A 8 -1.14 -27.19 17.89
N LYS A 9 -0.99 -27.26 19.19
CA LYS A 9 -1.84 -26.54 20.14
C LYS A 9 -1.37 -25.09 20.25
N ILE A 10 -2.22 -24.14 19.85
CA ILE A 10 -1.90 -22.71 19.87
C ILE A 10 -2.88 -21.99 20.79
N ASN A 11 -2.35 -21.34 21.82
CA ASN A 11 -3.07 -20.49 22.72
C ASN A 11 -2.64 -19.03 22.53
N ILE A 12 -3.60 -18.10 22.41
CA ILE A 12 -3.35 -16.67 22.22
C ILE A 12 -4.03 -15.91 23.34
N LYS A 13 -3.21 -15.23 24.17
CA LYS A 13 -3.68 -14.30 25.21
C LYS A 13 -3.09 -12.91 24.94
N GLY A 14 -3.91 -11.97 24.48
CA GLY A 14 -3.47 -10.63 24.11
C GLY A 14 -2.36 -10.69 23.05
N ARG A 15 -1.14 -10.26 23.38
CA ARG A 15 0.04 -10.29 22.50
C ARG A 15 0.92 -11.53 22.66
N LYS A 16 0.63 -12.41 23.63
CA LYS A 16 1.38 -13.64 23.88
C LYS A 16 0.79 -14.78 23.08
N ILE A 17 1.62 -15.44 22.27
CA ILE A 17 1.29 -16.66 21.54
C ILE A 17 2.11 -17.79 22.13
N THR A 18 1.43 -18.83 22.62
CA THR A 18 2.06 -20.06 23.11
C THR A 18 1.77 -21.17 22.12
N ILE A 19 2.81 -21.83 21.63
CA ILE A 19 2.70 -22.93 20.67
C ILE A 19 3.31 -24.17 21.33
N LEU A 20 2.51 -25.23 21.43
CA LEU A 20 2.99 -26.56 21.82
C LEU A 20 3.08 -27.38 20.54
N GLY A 21 4.27 -27.87 20.25
CA GLY A 21 4.53 -28.73 19.10
C GLY A 21 3.71 -30.03 19.17
N ASN A 22 3.59 -30.69 18.03
CA ASN A 22 2.99 -32.01 17.94
C ASN A 22 4.02 -32.98 17.36
N SER A 23 4.19 -34.12 17.98
CA SER A 23 5.07 -35.19 17.51
C SER A 23 4.41 -36.12 16.47
N SER A 24 3.12 -35.99 16.22
CA SER A 24 2.40 -36.81 15.24
C SER A 24 2.66 -36.31 13.82
N ASN A 25 3.14 -37.20 12.94
CA ASN A 25 3.18 -36.98 11.51
C ASN A 25 1.74 -36.79 11.01
N THR A 26 1.44 -35.61 10.48
CA THR A 26 0.17 -35.36 9.81
C THR A 26 0.39 -35.54 8.30
N ASP A 27 -0.22 -36.54 7.70
CA ASP A 27 -0.01 -36.93 6.31
C ASP A 27 -0.36 -35.77 5.37
N LYS A 28 -1.40 -35.52 4.82
CA LYS A 28 -1.66 -34.43 3.87
C LYS A 28 -2.45 -33.27 4.49
N ILE A 29 -1.87 -32.04 4.42
CA ILE A 29 -2.55 -30.83 4.88
C ILE A 29 -2.85 -29.91 3.70
N THR A 30 -4.12 -29.61 3.50
CA THR A 30 -4.54 -28.57 2.56
C THR A 30 -4.80 -27.27 3.30
N HIS A 31 -4.10 -26.21 2.91
CA HIS A 31 -4.29 -24.87 3.46
C HIS A 31 -4.43 -23.82 2.36
N LYS A 32 -5.52 -23.09 2.39
CA LYS A 32 -5.72 -21.94 1.50
C LYS A 32 -5.06 -20.71 2.12
N ILE A 33 -4.07 -20.15 1.43
CA ILE A 33 -3.44 -18.89 1.80
C ILE A 33 -4.46 -17.75 1.61
N ILE A 34 -4.46 -16.78 2.51
CA ILE A 34 -5.28 -15.57 2.38
C ILE A 34 -4.64 -14.64 1.35
N PHE A 35 -5.46 -13.77 0.74
CA PHE A 35 -4.96 -12.73 -0.16
C PHE A 35 -3.95 -11.80 0.53
N ASP A 36 -3.06 -11.17 -0.24
CA ASP A 36 -2.11 -10.19 0.27
C ASP A 36 -2.81 -8.84 0.54
N ARG A 37 -2.70 -8.36 1.79
CA ARG A 37 -3.27 -7.07 2.22
C ARG A 37 -2.56 -5.89 1.56
N ILE A 38 -1.25 -5.98 1.37
CA ILE A 38 -0.46 -4.87 0.85
C ILE A 38 -0.62 -4.74 -0.66
N GLU A 39 -0.57 -5.86 -1.36
CA GLU A 39 -0.88 -5.89 -2.79
C GLU A 39 -2.29 -5.33 -3.06
N THR A 40 -3.30 -5.82 -2.33
CA THR A 40 -4.67 -5.31 -2.44
C THR A 40 -4.76 -3.81 -2.16
N GLY A 41 -4.07 -3.33 -1.12
CA GLY A 41 -4.00 -1.91 -0.77
C GLY A 41 -3.36 -1.07 -1.86
N THR A 42 -2.32 -1.58 -2.51
CA THR A 42 -1.65 -0.95 -3.66
C THR A 42 -2.62 -0.78 -4.84
N TYR A 43 -3.36 -1.82 -5.22
CA TYR A 43 -4.36 -1.72 -6.29
C TYR A 43 -5.54 -0.81 -5.92
N LEU A 44 -5.94 -0.73 -4.65
CA LEU A 44 -6.93 0.25 -4.21
C LEU A 44 -6.42 1.69 -4.41
N ILE A 45 -5.16 1.95 -4.10
CA ILE A 45 -4.53 3.26 -4.33
C ILE A 45 -4.42 3.55 -5.83
N ALA A 46 -4.01 2.57 -6.65
CA ALA A 46 -3.98 2.68 -8.10
C ALA A 46 -5.37 3.06 -8.68
N GLY A 47 -6.44 2.40 -8.23
CA GLY A 47 -7.81 2.70 -8.64
C GLY A 47 -8.26 4.12 -8.25
N ALA A 48 -7.79 4.63 -7.10
CA ALA A 48 -8.04 6.01 -6.70
C ALA A 48 -7.27 7.03 -7.56
N LEU A 49 -6.11 6.67 -8.09
CA LEU A 49 -5.27 7.51 -8.96
C LEU A 49 -5.78 7.57 -10.40
N MET A 50 -6.10 6.42 -11.01
CA MET A 50 -6.26 6.27 -12.46
C MET A 50 -7.62 6.71 -13.00
N GLY A 51 -8.63 6.88 -12.19
CA GLY A 51 -9.94 7.41 -12.61
C GLY A 51 -10.94 6.39 -13.15
N LYS A 52 -10.53 5.25 -13.67
CA LYS A 52 -11.43 4.17 -14.09
C LYS A 52 -11.91 3.36 -12.88
N LYS A 53 -13.09 2.75 -12.99
CA LYS A 53 -13.59 1.85 -11.94
C LYS A 53 -12.74 0.59 -11.89
N MET A 54 -12.11 0.33 -10.75
CA MET A 54 -11.38 -0.90 -10.46
C MET A 54 -12.16 -1.74 -9.46
N ILE A 55 -12.25 -3.04 -9.68
CA ILE A 55 -12.92 -3.98 -8.79
C ILE A 55 -11.93 -5.06 -8.37
N ILE A 56 -11.65 -5.14 -7.07
CA ILE A 56 -10.81 -6.17 -6.49
C ILE A 56 -11.72 -7.23 -5.87
N LYS A 57 -11.58 -8.46 -6.35
CA LYS A 57 -12.42 -9.61 -5.98
C LYS A 57 -11.65 -10.58 -5.07
N ASN A 58 -12.38 -11.53 -4.45
CA ASN A 58 -11.84 -12.61 -3.62
C ASN A 58 -11.09 -12.13 -2.37
N ILE A 59 -11.45 -10.98 -1.83
CA ILE A 59 -10.87 -10.37 -0.64
C ILE A 59 -11.89 -10.32 0.51
N ASN A 60 -11.37 -10.15 1.73
CA ASN A 60 -12.19 -9.82 2.90
C ASN A 60 -12.06 -8.32 3.25
N PRO A 61 -13.02 -7.46 2.90
CA PRO A 61 -12.91 -6.01 3.12
C PRO A 61 -12.75 -5.61 4.59
N LYS A 62 -13.12 -6.48 5.54
CA LYS A 62 -12.98 -6.21 6.98
C LYS A 62 -11.52 -6.05 7.41
N ILE A 63 -10.57 -6.65 6.65
CA ILE A 63 -9.13 -6.58 6.93
C ILE A 63 -8.55 -5.22 6.52
N PHE A 64 -9.21 -4.50 5.59
CA PHE A 64 -8.77 -3.21 5.03
C PHE A 64 -9.49 -1.99 5.60
N LYS A 65 -10.14 -2.08 6.74
CA LYS A 65 -10.96 -0.99 7.26
C LYS A 65 -10.22 0.34 7.32
N VAL A 66 -8.94 0.32 7.71
CA VAL A 66 -8.14 1.53 7.86
C VAL A 66 -7.80 2.14 6.50
N GLU A 67 -7.33 1.35 5.55
CA GLU A 67 -7.01 1.78 4.19
C GLU A 67 -8.24 2.33 3.48
N ILE A 68 -9.35 1.61 3.54
CA ILE A 68 -10.64 2.05 2.97
C ILE A 68 -11.07 3.38 3.59
N ASN A 69 -10.96 3.54 4.90
CA ASN A 69 -11.33 4.79 5.57
C ASN A 69 -10.41 5.95 5.17
N VAL A 70 -9.11 5.71 5.04
CA VAL A 70 -8.15 6.71 4.55
C VAL A 70 -8.52 7.17 3.14
N LEU A 71 -8.74 6.23 2.23
CA LEU A 71 -9.11 6.52 0.84
C LEU A 71 -10.47 7.23 0.72
N LYS A 72 -11.46 6.84 1.54
CA LYS A 72 -12.76 7.53 1.61
C LYS A 72 -12.60 8.98 2.12
N LYS A 73 -11.78 9.20 3.16
CA LYS A 73 -11.49 10.55 3.68
C LYS A 73 -10.81 11.42 2.62
N MET A 74 -9.95 10.84 1.79
CA MET A 74 -9.37 11.52 0.64
C MET A 74 -10.38 11.77 -0.50
N GLY A 75 -11.59 11.22 -0.40
CA GLY A 75 -12.67 11.45 -1.35
C GLY A 75 -12.79 10.38 -2.45
N ALA A 76 -12.05 9.27 -2.38
CA ALA A 76 -12.23 8.18 -3.33
C ALA A 76 -13.64 7.58 -3.22
N LYS A 77 -14.24 7.27 -4.37
CA LYS A 77 -15.57 6.62 -4.42
C LYS A 77 -15.38 5.11 -4.23
N ILE A 78 -15.80 4.58 -3.08
CA ILE A 78 -15.61 3.17 -2.70
C ILE A 78 -16.94 2.52 -2.41
N THR A 79 -17.22 1.40 -3.07
CA THR A 79 -18.32 0.48 -2.79
C THR A 79 -17.77 -0.83 -2.26
N ILE A 80 -18.33 -1.32 -1.17
CA ILE A 80 -17.88 -2.53 -0.47
C ILE A 80 -18.95 -3.61 -0.60
N SER A 81 -18.55 -4.80 -1.01
CA SER A 81 -19.38 -6.00 -1.04
C SER A 81 -18.77 -7.08 -0.13
N LYS A 82 -19.46 -8.20 0.06
CA LYS A 82 -19.02 -9.27 0.99
C LYS A 82 -17.60 -9.79 0.70
N LYS A 83 -17.21 -9.88 -0.59
CA LYS A 83 -15.91 -10.43 -1.03
C LYS A 83 -15.20 -9.55 -2.06
N SER A 84 -15.58 -8.29 -2.17
CA SER A 84 -14.97 -7.37 -3.14
C SER A 84 -15.04 -5.93 -2.68
N VAL A 85 -14.15 -5.12 -3.23
CA VAL A 85 -14.15 -3.66 -3.11
C VAL A 85 -14.05 -3.07 -4.51
N SER A 86 -14.94 -2.14 -4.83
CA SER A 86 -14.85 -1.32 -6.04
C SER A 86 -14.41 0.08 -5.66
N ILE A 87 -13.46 0.63 -6.41
CA ILE A 87 -12.92 1.97 -6.19
C ILE A 87 -12.82 2.71 -7.52
N SER A 88 -13.01 4.01 -7.49
CA SER A 88 -12.74 4.91 -8.61
C SER A 88 -12.28 6.28 -8.11
N LYS A 89 -11.54 6.97 -8.97
CA LYS A 89 -11.07 8.34 -8.72
C LYS A 89 -12.22 9.29 -8.47
N ASN A 90 -12.01 10.21 -7.54
CA ASN A 90 -12.78 11.46 -7.49
C ASN A 90 -11.91 12.59 -8.07
N LYS A 91 -12.50 13.48 -8.86
CA LYS A 91 -11.79 14.65 -9.40
C LYS A 91 -11.18 15.54 -8.31
N ASN A 92 -11.80 15.59 -7.14
CA ASN A 92 -11.40 16.44 -6.02
C ASN A 92 -10.87 15.58 -4.86
N LEU A 93 -9.65 15.08 -4.97
CA LEU A 93 -8.97 14.43 -3.85
C LEU A 93 -8.63 15.47 -2.77
N LYS A 94 -8.93 15.11 -1.53
CA LYS A 94 -8.67 15.94 -0.34
C LYS A 94 -7.37 15.53 0.34
N ASN A 95 -6.67 16.49 0.89
CA ASN A 95 -5.51 16.23 1.74
C ASN A 95 -5.89 15.44 3.00
N ILE A 96 -4.93 14.74 3.56
CA ILE A 96 -5.09 13.96 4.78
C ILE A 96 -3.81 13.94 5.60
N ASN A 97 -3.96 13.86 6.91
CA ASN A 97 -2.85 13.64 7.84
C ASN A 97 -2.99 12.25 8.44
N ILE A 98 -1.95 11.45 8.28
CA ILE A 98 -1.90 10.08 8.83
C ILE A 98 -0.55 9.81 9.50
N TYR A 99 -0.50 8.71 10.24
CA TYR A 99 0.74 8.11 10.74
C TYR A 99 0.69 6.59 10.55
N THR A 100 1.85 6.01 10.29
CA THR A 100 1.98 4.55 10.20
C THR A 100 1.91 3.92 11.58
N LYS A 101 1.27 2.76 11.68
CA LYS A 101 1.09 2.03 12.92
C LYS A 101 0.95 0.54 12.64
N ALA A 102 1.42 -0.29 13.57
CA ALA A 102 1.19 -1.72 13.53
C ALA A 102 -0.32 -2.05 13.41
N TYR A 103 -0.61 -3.21 12.79
CA TYR A 103 -2.00 -3.66 12.65
C TYR A 103 -2.78 -3.58 13.99
N PRO A 104 -4.01 -3.07 13.98
CA PRO A 104 -4.86 -2.71 12.84
C PRO A 104 -4.70 -1.27 12.30
N GLY A 105 -3.59 -0.59 12.56
CA GLY A 105 -3.31 0.74 12.02
C GLY A 105 -2.96 0.76 10.54
N PHE A 106 -2.66 1.97 10.00
CA PHE A 106 -2.23 2.13 8.61
C PHE A 106 -0.83 1.55 8.41
N PRO A 107 -0.65 0.60 7.48
CA PRO A 107 0.62 -0.11 7.36
C PRO A 107 1.71 0.76 6.73
N THR A 108 2.93 0.65 7.26
CA THR A 108 4.11 1.29 6.68
C THR A 108 4.38 0.83 5.25
N ASP A 109 3.98 -0.39 4.89
CA ASP A 109 4.15 -0.96 3.55
C ASP A 109 3.24 -0.33 2.47
N LEU A 110 2.26 0.48 2.85
CA LEU A 110 1.45 1.29 1.93
C LEU A 110 1.77 2.78 2.00
N GLN A 111 2.76 3.16 2.78
CA GLN A 111 3.15 4.55 3.00
C GLN A 111 3.58 5.24 1.70
N ALA A 112 4.47 4.61 0.93
CA ALA A 112 5.01 5.15 -0.32
C ALA A 112 3.92 5.30 -1.40
N GLN A 113 3.06 4.29 -1.56
CA GLN A 113 1.96 4.30 -2.52
C GLN A 113 0.92 5.40 -2.16
N LEU A 114 0.57 5.52 -0.87
CA LEU A 114 -0.35 6.57 -0.42
C LEU A 114 0.25 7.96 -0.63
N MET A 115 1.57 8.11 -0.46
CA MET A 115 2.25 9.39 -0.72
C MET A 115 2.07 9.84 -2.18
N VAL A 116 2.12 8.92 -3.14
CA VAL A 116 1.81 9.24 -4.55
C VAL A 116 0.37 9.75 -4.69
N LEU A 117 -0.61 9.12 -4.04
CA LEU A 117 -1.99 9.62 -4.05
C LEU A 117 -2.10 11.01 -3.41
N MET A 118 -1.35 11.26 -2.32
CA MET A 118 -1.31 12.56 -1.65
C MET A 118 -0.75 13.66 -2.57
N THR A 119 0.17 13.36 -3.50
CA THR A 119 0.63 14.36 -4.48
C THR A 119 -0.47 14.87 -5.39
N GLN A 120 -1.58 14.14 -5.53
CA GLN A 120 -2.73 14.51 -6.36
C GLN A 120 -3.87 15.14 -5.54
N ALA A 121 -3.73 15.21 -4.22
CA ALA A 121 -4.74 15.80 -3.32
C ALA A 121 -4.57 17.32 -3.20
N LYS A 122 -5.68 18.07 -3.12
CA LYS A 122 -5.62 19.53 -2.95
C LYS A 122 -5.21 19.89 -1.52
N GLY A 123 -4.13 20.64 -1.39
CA GLY A 123 -3.62 21.17 -0.11
C GLY A 123 -2.44 20.38 0.45
N LEU A 124 -2.16 20.56 1.72
CA LEU A 124 -1.03 19.96 2.44
C LEU A 124 -1.47 18.64 3.11
N SER A 125 -0.89 17.54 2.69
CA SER A 125 -0.99 16.24 3.38
C SER A 125 0.25 15.98 4.23
N LYS A 126 0.09 15.22 5.32
CA LYS A 126 1.20 14.81 6.18
C LYS A 126 1.17 13.31 6.42
N ILE A 127 2.34 12.68 6.32
CA ILE A 127 2.50 11.27 6.68
C ILE A 127 3.67 11.12 7.64
N LYS A 128 3.38 10.66 8.86
CA LYS A 128 4.40 10.39 9.88
C LYS A 128 4.72 8.92 9.90
N GLU A 129 5.99 8.58 9.70
CA GLU A 129 6.48 7.21 9.77
C GLU A 129 6.91 6.88 11.21
N ASN A 130 6.22 5.94 11.85
CA ASN A 130 6.48 5.54 13.23
C ASN A 130 7.02 4.11 13.37
N ILE A 131 7.16 3.36 12.26
CA ILE A 131 7.56 1.96 12.27
C ILE A 131 9.03 1.82 11.86
N PHE A 132 9.43 2.49 10.78
CA PHE A 132 10.81 2.44 10.28
C PHE A 132 11.49 3.81 10.35
N GLU A 133 12.81 3.79 10.48
CA GLU A 133 13.57 5.03 10.61
C GLU A 133 13.83 5.69 9.26
N ASN A 134 14.18 4.93 8.23
CA ASN A 134 14.57 5.42 6.91
C ASN A 134 13.63 4.90 5.81
N ARG A 135 12.35 5.32 5.83
CA ARG A 135 11.34 4.82 4.89
C ARG A 135 10.97 5.81 3.78
N PHE A 136 11.72 6.91 3.62
CA PHE A 136 11.44 7.95 2.63
C PHE A 136 12.41 7.94 1.43
N MET A 137 13.06 6.80 1.14
CA MET A 137 14.04 6.68 0.06
C MET A 137 13.44 6.91 -1.35
N HIS A 138 12.14 6.73 -1.51
CA HIS A 138 11.41 7.04 -2.75
C HIS A 138 11.16 8.54 -2.98
N VAL A 139 11.29 9.37 -1.95
CA VAL A 139 10.96 10.81 -2.03
C VAL A 139 11.88 11.57 -2.98
N PRO A 140 13.20 11.38 -3.00
CA PRO A 140 14.07 12.02 -4.00
C PRO A 140 13.61 11.74 -5.43
N GLU A 141 13.20 10.50 -5.73
CA GLU A 141 12.75 10.10 -7.05
C GLU A 141 11.38 10.72 -7.40
N LEU A 142 10.44 10.77 -6.45
CA LEU A 142 9.17 11.49 -6.65
C LEU A 142 9.39 13.00 -6.86
N LYS A 143 10.36 13.60 -6.18
CA LYS A 143 10.74 15.01 -6.40
C LYS A 143 11.33 15.21 -7.79
N ARG A 144 12.12 14.28 -8.29
CA ARG A 144 12.63 14.28 -9.68
C ARG A 144 11.49 14.28 -10.70
N MET A 145 10.39 13.57 -10.37
CA MET A 145 9.16 13.58 -11.17
C MET A 145 8.30 14.84 -10.97
N GLY A 146 8.71 15.81 -10.17
CA GLY A 146 7.99 17.06 -9.93
C GLY A 146 7.09 17.10 -8.70
N ALA A 147 7.12 16.07 -7.84
CA ALA A 147 6.37 16.10 -6.58
C ALA A 147 6.93 17.13 -5.60
N LYS A 148 6.06 17.88 -4.95
CA LYS A 148 6.42 18.88 -3.93
C LYS A 148 6.34 18.23 -2.54
N ILE A 149 7.46 17.69 -2.08
CA ILE A 149 7.55 16.94 -0.82
C ILE A 149 8.71 17.47 0.02
N GLU A 150 8.47 17.76 1.28
CA GLU A 150 9.48 18.08 2.28
C GLU A 150 9.49 17.01 3.37
N ILE A 151 10.69 16.66 3.85
CA ILE A 151 10.85 15.74 4.99
C ILE A 151 11.39 16.53 6.16
N LYS A 152 10.69 16.46 7.30
CA LYS A 152 11.19 16.99 8.57
C LYS A 152 11.11 15.86 9.62
N ASN A 153 12.25 15.41 10.08
CA ASN A 153 12.35 14.25 10.98
C ASN A 153 11.65 13.01 10.39
N LYS A 154 10.71 12.41 11.10
CA LYS A 154 9.93 11.24 10.70
C LYS A 154 8.63 11.59 9.94
N THR A 155 8.50 12.81 9.42
CA THR A 155 7.28 13.29 8.78
C THR A 155 7.57 13.84 7.40
N ALA A 156 6.84 13.35 6.41
CA ALA A 156 6.79 13.94 5.07
C ALA A 156 5.58 14.89 4.96
N PHE A 157 5.81 16.04 4.37
CA PHE A 157 4.84 17.09 4.05
C PHE A 157 4.68 17.12 2.54
N ILE A 158 3.49 16.80 2.05
CA ILE A 158 3.21 16.64 0.63
C ILE A 158 2.25 17.73 0.19
N HIS A 159 2.72 18.63 -0.67
CA HIS A 159 1.94 19.71 -1.24
C HIS A 159 1.33 19.28 -2.58
N GLY A 160 0.02 19.20 -2.66
CA GLY A 160 -0.68 18.83 -3.89
C GLY A 160 -1.76 19.86 -4.29
N PRO A 161 -2.27 19.75 -5.51
CA PRO A 161 -1.88 18.79 -6.53
C PRO A 161 -0.53 19.14 -7.17
N SER A 162 0.28 18.11 -7.43
CA SER A 162 1.52 18.24 -8.22
C SER A 162 1.29 17.69 -9.63
N LYS A 163 1.75 18.41 -10.64
CA LYS A 163 1.83 17.90 -12.00
C LYS A 163 3.09 17.05 -12.09
N LEU A 164 2.92 15.72 -12.12
CA LEU A 164 4.05 14.82 -12.27
C LEU A 164 4.47 14.70 -13.73
N THR A 165 5.76 14.68 -13.98
CA THR A 165 6.37 14.47 -15.28
C THR A 165 7.21 13.21 -15.28
N GLY A 166 7.25 12.51 -16.41
CA GLY A 166 8.07 11.32 -16.58
C GLY A 166 9.56 11.64 -16.42
N ALA A 167 10.26 10.73 -15.79
CA ALA A 167 11.69 10.80 -15.54
C ALA A 167 12.30 9.40 -15.51
N GLU A 168 13.60 9.32 -15.63
CA GLU A 168 14.35 8.12 -15.30
C GLU A 168 14.58 8.08 -13.80
N VAL A 169 14.02 7.07 -13.13
CA VAL A 169 14.00 6.92 -11.67
C VAL A 169 14.52 5.56 -11.25
N MET A 170 15.01 5.46 -10.02
CA MET A 170 15.63 4.25 -9.50
C MET A 170 14.83 3.66 -8.36
N ALA A 171 14.44 2.41 -8.51
CA ALA A 171 13.83 1.63 -7.44
C ALA A 171 14.89 1.25 -6.39
N THR A 172 14.65 1.62 -5.13
CA THR A 172 15.56 1.37 -4.01
C THR A 172 15.15 0.18 -3.15
N ASP A 173 13.84 -0.10 -3.10
CA ASP A 173 13.24 -1.24 -2.40
C ASP A 173 11.89 -1.59 -3.03
N LEU A 174 11.29 -2.69 -2.57
CA LEU A 174 10.00 -3.20 -3.06
C LEU A 174 8.89 -2.13 -3.03
N ARG A 175 8.75 -1.38 -1.95
CA ARG A 175 7.65 -0.41 -1.76
C ARG A 175 7.91 0.90 -2.49
N ALA A 176 9.17 1.33 -2.55
CA ALA A 176 9.60 2.41 -3.40
C ALA A 176 9.32 2.09 -4.87
N SER A 177 9.70 0.88 -5.34
CA SER A 177 9.50 0.45 -6.72
C SER A 177 8.06 0.62 -7.18
N VAL A 178 7.10 0.03 -6.44
CA VAL A 178 5.68 0.11 -6.84
C VAL A 178 5.12 1.53 -6.75
N SER A 179 5.61 2.36 -5.81
CA SER A 179 5.18 3.76 -5.73
C SER A 179 5.64 4.56 -6.95
N LEU A 180 6.85 4.30 -7.45
CA LEU A 180 7.35 4.95 -8.68
C LEU A 180 6.59 4.49 -9.92
N VAL A 181 6.20 3.20 -10.00
CA VAL A 181 5.29 2.72 -11.06
C VAL A 181 3.95 3.46 -11.00
N LEU A 182 3.34 3.58 -9.81
CA LEU A 182 2.08 4.34 -9.66
C LEU A 182 2.23 5.82 -10.04
N ALA A 183 3.36 6.44 -9.72
CA ALA A 183 3.66 7.80 -10.12
C ALA A 183 3.80 7.92 -11.64
N GLY A 184 4.48 6.96 -12.28
CA GLY A 184 4.65 6.88 -13.73
C GLY A 184 3.32 6.73 -14.50
N LEU A 185 2.34 5.97 -13.92
CA LEU A 185 1.02 5.80 -14.52
C LEU A 185 0.19 7.10 -14.62
N ILE A 186 0.52 8.11 -13.83
CA ILE A 186 -0.19 9.40 -13.81
C ILE A 186 0.68 10.58 -14.23
N ALA A 187 1.97 10.33 -14.50
CA ALA A 187 2.89 11.34 -14.98
C ALA A 187 2.66 11.65 -16.47
N GLU A 188 2.93 12.88 -16.86
CA GLU A 188 3.06 13.24 -18.28
C GLU A 188 4.41 12.72 -18.82
N ASN A 189 4.44 12.34 -20.08
CA ASN A 189 5.61 11.79 -20.74
C ASN A 189 6.05 10.41 -20.19
N ARG A 190 7.17 9.92 -20.70
CA ARG A 190 7.69 8.58 -20.42
C ARG A 190 8.42 8.55 -19.08
N THR A 191 8.11 7.57 -18.25
CA THR A 191 8.85 7.22 -17.04
C THR A 191 9.60 5.92 -17.24
N ILE A 192 10.87 5.88 -16.87
CA ILE A 192 11.69 4.66 -16.86
C ILE A 192 12.04 4.36 -15.42
N VAL A 193 11.63 3.17 -14.95
CA VAL A 193 11.95 2.70 -13.60
C VAL A 193 13.05 1.65 -13.69
N ASN A 194 14.23 1.98 -13.18
CA ASN A 194 15.38 1.08 -13.15
C ASN A 194 15.36 0.20 -11.87
N ARG A 195 16.06 -0.93 -11.89
CA ARG A 195 16.19 -1.92 -10.80
C ARG A 195 14.85 -2.51 -10.37
N ILE A 196 13.99 -2.85 -11.30
CA ILE A 196 12.63 -3.38 -11.05
C ILE A 196 12.63 -4.76 -10.38
N TYR A 197 13.76 -5.49 -10.32
CA TYR A 197 13.85 -6.78 -9.63
C TYR A 197 13.40 -6.73 -8.15
N HIS A 198 13.38 -5.56 -7.54
CA HIS A 198 12.78 -5.37 -6.22
C HIS A 198 11.26 -5.55 -6.24
N LEU A 199 10.61 -5.20 -7.37
CA LEU A 199 9.17 -5.27 -7.55
C LEU A 199 8.68 -6.73 -7.59
N ASP A 200 9.42 -7.62 -8.26
CA ASP A 200 9.08 -9.03 -8.45
C ASP A 200 8.97 -9.81 -7.13
N ARG A 201 9.57 -9.28 -6.06
CA ARG A 201 9.50 -9.86 -4.72
C ARG A 201 8.12 -9.78 -4.05
N GLY A 202 7.22 -8.95 -4.54
CA GLY A 202 5.93 -8.72 -3.90
C GLY A 202 4.76 -8.49 -4.84
N TYR A 203 5.01 -8.47 -6.14
CA TYR A 203 3.98 -8.31 -7.16
C TYR A 203 4.23 -9.28 -8.30
N GLU A 204 3.37 -10.29 -8.41
CA GLU A 204 3.42 -11.26 -9.50
C GLU A 204 2.75 -10.64 -10.73
N PHE A 205 3.49 -10.51 -11.82
CA PHE A 205 2.99 -9.99 -13.11
C PHE A 205 2.27 -8.63 -13.01
N LEU A 206 2.90 -7.66 -12.34
CA LEU A 206 2.32 -6.31 -12.21
C LEU A 206 2.03 -5.64 -13.57
N GLU A 207 2.76 -6.03 -14.62
CA GLU A 207 2.63 -5.54 -15.99
C GLU A 207 1.40 -6.08 -16.74
N LYS A 208 0.76 -7.14 -16.25
CA LYS A 208 -0.45 -7.75 -16.82
C LYS A 208 -1.73 -7.15 -16.23
#